data_40709bc06329d93953a137ecf86f1643
#
_entry.id   40709bc06329d93953a137ecf86f1643
#
_cell.length_a   1.000
_cell.length_b   1.000
_cell.length_c   1.000
_cell.angle_alpha   90.00
_cell.angle_beta   90.00
_cell.angle_gamma   90.00
#
_symmetry.space_group_name_H-M   'P 1'
#
loop_
_entity.id
_entity.type
_entity.pdbx_description
1 polymer ?
#
loop_
_entity_poly.entity_id
_entity_poly.type
_entity_poly.pdbx_seq_one_letter_code
_entity_poly.pdbx_strand_id
1 'polypeptide(L)'
;MKTDAIKRFSPRRYGPLMALLLGACGGASGEPIGEVDTVFKFLGPDHKIVVDAYDDPKVNGVTCYVSRAKTGGIKGALGLAEDRSEASIACRQTGLISFGAKPLNQQEEMFSERISLVFKKLRVVRLVDSKRNTLVYLTYSERLIEGSPQNSVTAVPVPAGTLIPVK
;
A
#
# COMPACT_ATOMS: atom_id res chain seq x y z
N MET A 1 0.99 -41.82 -68.69
CA MET A 1 1.54 -40.44 -68.56
C MET A 1 0.49 -39.61 -67.94
N LYS A 2 0.61 -39.35 -66.64
CA LYS A 2 -0.23 -38.42 -65.85
C LYS A 2 0.69 -37.57 -64.97
N THR A 3 0.72 -36.29 -65.24
CA THR A 3 1.50 -35.28 -64.58
C THR A 3 0.73 -34.83 -63.35
N ASP A 4 1.29 -35.09 -62.17
CA ASP A 4 0.74 -34.66 -60.91
C ASP A 4 1.17 -33.20 -60.60
N ALA A 5 0.18 -32.36 -60.33
CA ALA A 5 0.32 -30.95 -60.04
C ALA A 5 0.72 -30.73 -58.53
N ILE A 6 1.86 -30.12 -58.33
CA ILE A 6 2.37 -29.73 -56.99
C ILE A 6 1.60 -28.49 -56.51
N LYS A 7 0.79 -28.65 -55.47
CA LYS A 7 0.15 -27.53 -54.73
C LYS A 7 1.21 -26.74 -53.93
N ARG A 8 1.45 -25.52 -54.33
CA ARG A 8 2.26 -24.56 -53.55
C ARG A 8 1.49 -24.12 -52.30
N PHE A 9 2.07 -24.40 -51.13
CA PHE A 9 1.62 -23.92 -49.85
C PHE A 9 2.10 -22.46 -49.67
N SER A 10 1.17 -21.52 -49.50
CA SER A 10 1.45 -20.10 -49.17
C SER A 10 1.68 -19.94 -47.69
N PRO A 11 2.79 -19.30 -47.22
CA PRO A 11 3.00 -19.05 -45.78
C PRO A 11 2.12 -17.90 -45.32
N ARG A 12 1.23 -18.22 -44.40
CA ARG A 12 0.36 -17.28 -43.70
C ARG A 12 1.23 -16.38 -42.81
N ARG A 13 1.28 -15.07 -43.12
CA ARG A 13 1.96 -14.06 -42.33
C ARG A 13 1.23 -13.89 -41.01
N TYR A 14 1.85 -14.29 -39.92
CA TYR A 14 1.45 -13.92 -38.57
C TYR A 14 1.97 -12.49 -38.30
N GLY A 15 1.05 -11.53 -38.19
CA GLY A 15 1.36 -10.17 -37.77
C GLY A 15 1.78 -10.16 -36.28
N PRO A 16 2.65 -9.26 -35.88
CA PRO A 16 3.07 -9.15 -34.49
C PRO A 16 1.88 -8.74 -33.61
N LEU A 17 1.55 -9.58 -32.65
CA LEU A 17 0.61 -9.27 -31.56
C LEU A 17 1.25 -8.18 -30.71
N MET A 18 0.79 -6.93 -30.88
CA MET A 18 1.22 -5.79 -30.10
C MET A 18 0.63 -5.96 -28.68
N ALA A 19 1.44 -6.48 -27.76
CA ALA A 19 1.11 -6.54 -26.34
C ALA A 19 1.05 -5.11 -25.80
N LEU A 20 -0.18 -4.60 -25.58
CA LEU A 20 -0.40 -3.39 -24.81
C LEU A 20 0.03 -3.68 -23.36
N LEU A 21 1.20 -3.18 -22.99
CA LEU A 21 1.61 -3.04 -21.60
C LEU A 21 0.73 -1.93 -20.97
N LEU A 22 -0.36 -2.34 -20.36
CA LEU A 22 -1.10 -1.49 -19.41
C LEU A 22 -0.17 -1.25 -18.23
N GLY A 23 0.49 -0.10 -18.23
CA GLY A 23 1.18 0.42 -17.06
C GLY A 23 0.18 0.61 -15.93
N ALA A 24 0.19 -0.30 -14.96
CA ALA A 24 -0.50 -0.11 -13.71
C ALA A 24 0.10 1.12 -13.03
N CYS A 25 -0.65 2.22 -12.98
CA CYS A 25 -0.40 3.29 -12.00
C CYS A 25 -0.62 2.68 -10.61
N GLY A 26 0.43 2.13 -10.04
CA GLY A 26 0.42 1.53 -8.73
C GLY A 26 0.37 2.60 -7.65
N GLY A 27 -0.81 2.88 -7.10
CA GLY A 27 -0.86 3.26 -5.71
C GLY A 27 -0.31 2.09 -4.90
N ALA A 28 0.60 2.33 -3.96
CA ALA A 28 1.15 1.29 -3.12
C ALA A 28 0.00 0.62 -2.36
N SER A 29 -0.39 -0.57 -2.80
CA SER A 29 -1.32 -1.43 -2.05
C SER A 29 -0.51 -2.15 -0.99
N GLY A 30 -1.03 -2.19 0.26
CA GLY A 30 -0.39 -2.94 1.33
C GLY A 30 -0.33 -4.43 0.99
N GLU A 31 0.76 -5.06 1.37
CA GLU A 31 0.90 -6.51 1.34
C GLU A 31 0.25 -7.10 2.60
N PRO A 32 -0.77 -7.97 2.49
CA PRO A 32 -1.39 -8.59 3.64
C PRO A 32 -0.40 -9.51 4.37
N ILE A 33 -0.15 -9.24 5.66
CA ILE A 33 0.67 -10.09 6.52
C ILE A 33 -0.17 -11.14 7.22
N GLY A 34 -1.38 -10.77 7.66
CA GLY A 34 -2.28 -11.67 8.34
C GLY A 34 -3.47 -10.97 8.96
N GLU A 35 -4.36 -11.79 9.52
CA GLU A 35 -5.55 -11.31 10.20
C GLU A 35 -5.88 -12.17 11.42
N VAL A 36 -6.58 -11.57 12.38
CA VAL A 36 -7.05 -12.23 13.60
C VAL A 36 -8.52 -11.95 13.79
N ASP A 37 -9.34 -13.00 13.87
CA ASP A 37 -10.76 -12.86 14.18
C ASP A 37 -10.94 -12.46 15.64
N THR A 38 -11.84 -11.51 15.88
CA THR A 38 -12.05 -10.94 17.23
C THR A 38 -13.44 -11.21 17.79
N VAL A 39 -14.45 -11.22 16.95
CA VAL A 39 -15.85 -11.46 17.36
C VAL A 39 -16.55 -12.33 16.33
N PHE A 40 -17.01 -13.50 16.78
CA PHE A 40 -17.81 -14.40 15.95
C PHE A 40 -19.15 -13.77 15.54
N LYS A 41 -19.51 -13.91 14.26
CA LYS A 41 -20.79 -13.51 13.69
C LYS A 41 -21.54 -14.72 13.15
N PHE A 42 -22.79 -14.89 13.59
CA PHE A 42 -23.65 -16.00 13.14
C PHE A 42 -23.98 -15.91 11.64
N LEU A 43 -24.03 -14.69 11.08
CA LEU A 43 -24.26 -14.43 9.66
C LEU A 43 -23.20 -13.49 9.11
N GLY A 44 -22.50 -13.94 8.06
CA GLY A 44 -21.42 -13.20 7.42
C GLY A 44 -20.06 -13.44 8.08
N PRO A 45 -18.98 -12.80 7.57
CA PRO A 45 -17.63 -12.94 8.11
C PRO A 45 -17.53 -12.32 9.51
N ASP A 46 -16.60 -12.83 10.31
CA ASP A 46 -16.30 -12.34 11.65
C ASP A 46 -15.70 -10.93 11.65
N HIS A 47 -15.78 -10.24 12.78
CA HIS A 47 -14.97 -9.04 13.01
C HIS A 47 -13.51 -9.47 13.15
N LYS A 48 -12.60 -8.72 12.54
CA LYS A 48 -11.18 -9.06 12.56
C LYS A 48 -10.27 -7.85 12.63
N ILE A 49 -9.05 -8.09 13.06
CA ILE A 49 -7.94 -7.15 12.91
C ILE A 49 -7.08 -7.66 11.76
N VAL A 50 -6.78 -6.80 10.81
CA VAL A 50 -5.86 -7.10 9.71
C VAL A 50 -4.56 -6.34 9.90
N VAL A 51 -3.46 -6.92 9.45
CA VAL A 51 -2.14 -6.30 9.42
C VAL A 51 -1.61 -6.33 7.99
N ASP A 52 -1.31 -5.16 7.47
CA ASP A 52 -0.74 -4.98 6.15
C ASP A 52 0.65 -4.33 6.25
N ALA A 53 1.59 -4.74 5.38
CA ALA A 53 2.91 -4.16 5.25
C ALA A 53 2.98 -3.21 4.06
N TYR A 54 3.69 -2.11 4.22
CA TYR A 54 3.92 -1.10 3.19
C TYR A 54 5.39 -0.72 3.19
N ASP A 55 6.08 -0.97 2.11
CA ASP A 55 7.44 -0.48 1.92
C ASP A 55 7.43 1.01 1.57
N ASP A 56 8.40 1.75 2.10
CA ASP A 56 8.56 3.15 1.71
C ASP A 56 9.01 3.23 0.23
N PRO A 57 8.23 3.84 -0.68
CA PRO A 57 8.54 3.84 -2.11
C PRO A 57 9.78 4.66 -2.47
N LYS A 58 10.35 5.44 -1.54
CA LYS A 58 11.52 6.29 -1.77
C LYS A 58 12.69 6.02 -0.84
N VAL A 59 12.47 5.18 0.18
CA VAL A 59 13.51 4.79 1.14
C VAL A 59 13.57 3.28 1.19
N ASN A 60 14.61 2.71 0.58
CA ASN A 60 14.81 1.27 0.66
C ASN A 60 15.11 0.84 2.10
N GLY A 61 14.70 -0.37 2.46
CA GLY A 61 14.99 -0.97 3.76
C GLY A 61 14.15 -0.43 4.91
N VAL A 62 13.01 0.23 4.63
CA VAL A 62 12.02 0.64 5.62
C VAL A 62 10.66 0.10 5.24
N THR A 63 10.04 -0.65 6.16
CA THR A 63 8.69 -1.20 6.03
C THR A 63 7.83 -0.72 7.19
N CYS A 64 6.61 -0.29 6.90
CA CYS A 64 5.60 0.10 7.86
C CYS A 64 4.52 -0.98 7.94
N TYR A 65 4.27 -1.50 9.13
CA TYR A 65 3.16 -2.41 9.43
C TYR A 65 1.99 -1.60 9.98
N VAL A 66 0.85 -1.72 9.34
CA VAL A 66 -0.37 -1.02 9.74
C VAL A 66 -1.42 -2.04 10.16
N SER A 67 -1.91 -1.93 11.38
CA SER A 67 -3.01 -2.74 11.86
C SER A 67 -4.30 -1.92 11.94
N ARG A 68 -5.41 -2.55 11.57
CA ARG A 68 -6.74 -1.93 11.59
C ARG A 68 -7.84 -2.96 11.80
N ALA A 69 -8.94 -2.53 12.44
CA ALA A 69 -10.12 -3.35 12.59
C ALA A 69 -10.96 -3.35 11.30
N LYS A 70 -11.43 -4.52 10.89
CA LYS A 70 -12.45 -4.69 9.85
C LYS A 70 -13.74 -5.21 10.45
N THR A 71 -14.84 -4.55 10.13
CA THR A 71 -16.17 -4.96 10.56
C THR A 71 -16.67 -6.12 9.70
N GLY A 72 -17.03 -7.22 10.36
CA GLY A 72 -17.67 -8.39 9.73
C GLY A 72 -19.17 -8.29 9.66
N GLY A 73 -19.84 -9.45 9.42
CA GLY A 73 -21.29 -9.57 9.24
C GLY A 73 -21.74 -9.17 7.83
N ILE A 74 -23.05 -9.19 7.59
CA ILE A 74 -23.63 -8.91 6.27
C ILE A 74 -23.28 -7.49 5.81
N LYS A 75 -23.35 -6.50 6.70
CA LYS A 75 -22.98 -5.11 6.37
C LYS A 75 -21.51 -4.96 6.00
N GLY A 76 -20.62 -5.69 6.68
CA GLY A 76 -19.18 -5.71 6.34
C GLY A 76 -18.91 -6.37 5.00
N ALA A 77 -19.58 -7.49 4.71
CA ALA A 77 -19.46 -8.20 3.43
C ALA A 77 -19.94 -7.37 2.24
N LEU A 78 -20.97 -6.52 2.45
CA LEU A 78 -21.49 -5.60 1.43
C LEU A 78 -20.73 -4.27 1.36
N GLY A 79 -19.69 -4.07 2.19
CA GLY A 79 -18.96 -2.82 2.27
C GLY A 79 -19.76 -1.65 2.86
N LEU A 80 -20.90 -1.92 3.48
CA LEU A 80 -21.81 -0.92 4.08
C LEU A 80 -21.51 -0.67 5.55
N ALA A 81 -20.63 -1.47 6.17
CA ALA A 81 -20.21 -1.25 7.53
C ALA A 81 -19.21 -0.10 7.61
N GLU A 82 -19.38 0.72 8.64
CA GLU A 82 -18.41 1.75 8.97
C GLU A 82 -17.30 1.12 9.81
N ASP A 83 -16.16 0.84 9.18
CA ASP A 83 -14.97 0.41 9.92
C ASP A 83 -14.49 1.53 10.84
N ARG A 84 -14.05 1.18 12.04
CA ARG A 84 -13.42 2.15 12.94
C ARG A 84 -12.19 2.72 12.25
N SER A 85 -12.07 4.05 12.29
CA SER A 85 -10.98 4.78 11.65
C SER A 85 -9.66 4.70 12.42
N GLU A 86 -9.59 3.86 13.45
CA GLU A 86 -8.41 3.66 14.27
C GLU A 86 -7.45 2.72 13.55
N ALA A 87 -6.24 3.21 13.31
CA ALA A 87 -5.15 2.41 12.79
C ALA A 87 -3.91 2.64 13.65
N SER A 88 -3.16 1.58 13.90
CA SER A 88 -1.85 1.65 14.54
C SER A 88 -0.77 1.43 13.50
N ILE A 89 0.36 2.12 13.65
CA ILE A 89 1.50 2.00 12.74
C ILE A 89 2.79 1.67 13.49
N ALA A 90 3.57 0.76 12.93
CA ALA A 90 4.93 0.47 13.39
C ALA A 90 5.85 0.35 12.18
N CYS A 91 6.70 1.35 11.94
CA CYS A 91 7.72 1.27 10.89
C CYS A 91 9.04 0.77 11.47
N ARG A 92 9.74 -0.06 10.70
CA ARG A 92 11.02 -0.67 11.11
C ARG A 92 12.01 -0.65 9.95
N GLN A 93 13.26 -0.63 10.30
CA GLN A 93 14.30 -0.98 9.36
C GLN A 93 14.24 -2.49 9.11
N THR A 94 13.99 -2.87 7.85
CA THR A 94 13.89 -4.26 7.39
C THR A 94 15.03 -4.66 6.45
N GLY A 95 15.85 -3.68 6.08
CA GLY A 95 17.02 -3.86 5.23
C GLY A 95 18.00 -2.71 5.37
N LEU A 96 19.01 -2.66 4.50
CA LEU A 96 19.92 -1.54 4.43
C LEU A 96 19.19 -0.28 3.97
N ILE A 97 19.21 0.77 4.82
CA ILE A 97 18.58 2.04 4.45
C ILE A 97 19.40 2.70 3.35
N SER A 98 18.72 3.00 2.25
CA SER A 98 19.30 3.77 1.14
C SER A 98 18.23 4.66 0.50
N PHE A 99 18.69 5.76 -0.08
CA PHE A 99 17.83 6.76 -0.70
C PHE A 99 18.02 6.77 -2.22
N GLY A 100 16.97 7.08 -2.95
CA GLY A 100 17.04 7.27 -4.39
C GLY A 100 17.84 8.52 -4.78
N ALA A 101 18.02 8.74 -6.08
CA ALA A 101 18.75 9.90 -6.60
C ALA A 101 18.13 11.27 -6.30
N LYS A 102 16.84 11.30 -5.98
CA LYS A 102 16.12 12.55 -5.66
C LYS A 102 16.02 12.75 -4.16
N PRO A 103 16.32 13.97 -3.65
CA PRO A 103 16.12 14.28 -2.25
C PRO A 103 14.65 14.12 -1.83
N LEU A 104 14.45 13.78 -0.57
CA LEU A 104 13.12 13.64 0.02
C LEU A 104 12.50 15.02 0.27
N ASN A 105 11.18 15.09 0.19
CA ASN A 105 10.46 16.23 0.73
C ASN A 105 10.46 16.17 2.26
N GLN A 106 10.44 17.33 2.91
CA GLN A 106 10.32 17.44 4.37
C GLN A 106 9.08 16.71 4.90
N GLN A 107 8.00 16.74 4.12
CA GLN A 107 6.76 16.01 4.38
C GLN A 107 6.24 15.43 3.06
N GLU A 108 5.82 14.17 3.09
CA GLU A 108 5.30 13.50 1.89
C GLU A 108 4.34 12.36 2.25
N GLU A 109 3.21 12.30 1.54
CA GLU A 109 2.30 11.14 1.65
C GLU A 109 2.95 9.93 0.98
N MET A 110 3.06 8.84 1.74
CA MET A 110 3.67 7.60 1.29
C MET A 110 2.66 6.70 0.62
N PHE A 111 1.51 6.55 1.26
CA PHE A 111 0.37 5.83 0.72
C PHE A 111 -0.93 6.29 1.36
N SER A 112 -2.03 6.04 0.65
CA SER A 112 -3.37 6.20 1.16
C SER A 112 -4.25 5.05 0.73
N GLU A 113 -5.12 4.59 1.61
CA GLU A 113 -6.06 3.52 1.37
C GLU A 113 -7.48 3.97 1.72
N ARG A 114 -8.45 3.62 0.86
CA ARG A 114 -9.85 3.86 1.16
C ARG A 114 -10.35 2.78 2.13
N ILE A 115 -10.78 3.19 3.32
CA ILE A 115 -11.24 2.28 4.37
C ILE A 115 -12.77 2.05 4.29
N SER A 116 -13.52 2.99 3.71
CA SER A 116 -14.96 2.82 3.54
C SER A 116 -15.42 3.32 2.17
N LEU A 117 -16.59 2.81 1.71
CA LEU A 117 -17.20 3.24 0.46
C LEU A 117 -17.58 4.72 0.46
N VAL A 118 -17.82 5.28 1.62
CA VAL A 118 -18.51 6.57 1.68
C VAL A 118 -17.60 7.73 2.02
N PHE A 119 -16.44 7.66 2.69
CA PHE A 119 -15.70 8.93 2.96
C PHE A 119 -14.46 8.82 3.87
N LYS A 120 -13.90 7.62 4.12
CA LYS A 120 -12.73 7.51 4.99
C LYS A 120 -11.51 7.02 4.22
N LYS A 121 -10.44 7.80 4.29
CA LYS A 121 -9.12 7.39 3.79
C LYS A 121 -8.16 7.29 4.96
N LEU A 122 -7.46 6.19 5.04
CA LEU A 122 -6.27 6.06 5.86
C LEU A 122 -5.11 6.65 5.07
N ARG A 123 -4.34 7.54 5.69
CA ARG A 123 -3.13 8.11 5.09
C ARG A 123 -1.92 7.80 5.95
N VAL A 124 -0.80 7.57 5.32
CA VAL A 124 0.51 7.53 5.97
C VAL A 124 1.40 8.58 5.35
N VAL A 125 1.88 9.48 6.20
CA VAL A 125 2.75 10.59 5.83
C VAL A 125 4.10 10.38 6.47
N ARG A 126 5.17 10.48 5.67
CA ARG A 126 6.53 10.56 6.17
C ARG A 126 6.91 12.02 6.40
N LEU A 127 7.51 12.27 7.56
CA LEU A 127 8.15 13.53 7.94
C LEU A 127 9.64 13.25 8.15
N VAL A 128 10.48 14.23 7.88
CA VAL A 128 11.93 14.09 8.09
C VAL A 128 12.38 14.95 9.26
N ASP A 129 12.86 14.32 10.32
CA ASP A 129 13.59 15.01 11.40
C ASP A 129 15.08 15.06 11.07
N SER A 130 15.48 16.06 10.32
CA SER A 130 16.87 16.23 9.89
C SER A 130 17.82 16.45 11.06
N LYS A 131 17.36 17.04 12.17
CA LYS A 131 18.18 17.26 13.36
C LYS A 131 18.61 15.94 14.03
N ARG A 132 17.72 14.94 13.98
CA ARG A 132 17.98 13.62 14.60
C ARG A 132 18.26 12.53 13.59
N ASN A 133 18.40 12.88 12.31
CA ASN A 133 18.57 11.94 11.19
C ASN A 133 17.56 10.79 11.24
N THR A 134 16.28 11.13 11.38
CA THR A 134 15.20 10.17 11.66
C THR A 134 14.04 10.37 10.71
N LEU A 135 13.49 9.27 10.19
CA LEU A 135 12.26 9.25 9.43
C LEU A 135 11.10 9.02 10.40
N VAL A 136 10.11 9.90 10.38
CA VAL A 136 8.91 9.83 11.22
C VAL A 136 7.70 9.55 10.34
N TYR A 137 6.93 8.53 10.69
CA TYR A 137 5.74 8.13 9.94
C TYR A 137 4.50 8.36 10.80
N LEU A 138 3.58 9.14 10.27
CA LEU A 138 2.30 9.46 10.88
C LEU A 138 1.18 8.81 10.08
N THR A 139 0.37 7.98 10.72
CA THR A 139 -0.89 7.51 10.15
C THR A 139 -2.06 8.27 10.76
N TYR A 140 -3.02 8.64 9.93
CA TYR A 140 -4.27 9.24 10.37
C TYR A 140 -5.39 8.90 9.37
N SER A 141 -6.63 8.98 9.85
CA SER A 141 -7.81 8.84 8.99
C SER A 141 -8.46 10.19 8.74
N GLU A 142 -8.74 10.48 7.46
CA GLU A 142 -9.59 11.63 7.12
C GLU A 142 -11.02 11.35 7.54
N ARG A 143 -11.60 12.29 8.28
CA ARG A 143 -13.03 12.34 8.59
C ARG A 143 -13.61 13.56 7.90
N LEU A 144 -14.77 13.38 7.27
CA LEU A 144 -15.58 14.50 6.74
C LEU A 144 -16.51 15.13 7.79
N ILE A 145 -16.49 14.60 9.03
CA ILE A 145 -17.37 15.02 10.13
C ILE A 145 -16.50 15.63 11.23
N GLU A 146 -17.02 16.60 11.94
CA GLU A 146 -16.34 17.28 13.06
C GLU A 146 -15.74 16.31 14.07
N GLY A 147 -14.53 16.61 14.52
CA GLY A 147 -13.76 15.87 15.52
C GLY A 147 -12.30 15.69 15.14
N SER A 148 -11.46 15.46 16.16
CA SER A 148 -10.04 15.20 15.94
C SER A 148 -9.82 13.87 15.24
N PRO A 149 -8.97 13.79 14.18
CA PRO A 149 -8.66 12.53 13.53
C PRO A 149 -7.88 11.60 14.47
N GLN A 150 -8.24 10.33 14.49
CA GLN A 150 -7.43 9.30 15.14
C GLN A 150 -6.09 9.20 14.40
N ASN A 151 -5.00 9.15 15.16
CA ASN A 151 -3.66 9.12 14.60
C ASN A 151 -2.72 8.22 15.43
N SER A 152 -1.65 7.79 14.78
CA SER A 152 -0.56 7.04 15.41
C SER A 152 0.76 7.42 14.74
N VAL A 153 1.84 7.45 15.50
CA VAL A 153 3.16 7.85 15.02
C VAL A 153 4.22 6.82 15.38
N THR A 154 5.18 6.65 14.49
CA THR A 154 6.36 5.82 14.69
C THR A 154 7.58 6.49 14.07
N ALA A 155 8.78 6.10 14.49
CA ALA A 155 10.01 6.69 14.00
C ALA A 155 11.06 5.61 13.70
N VAL A 156 11.81 5.81 12.61
CA VAL A 156 12.91 4.95 12.19
C VAL A 156 14.18 5.78 12.13
N PRO A 157 15.11 5.63 13.08
CA PRO A 157 16.39 6.32 13.02
C PRO A 157 17.21 5.78 11.85
N VAL A 158 17.85 6.69 11.12
CA VAL A 158 18.78 6.34 10.04
C VAL A 158 20.19 6.24 10.62
N PRO A 159 20.97 5.20 10.27
CA PRO A 159 22.32 5.04 10.78
C PRO A 159 23.20 6.29 10.57
N ALA A 160 24.04 6.63 11.55
CA ALA A 160 24.82 7.87 11.58
C ALA A 160 25.72 8.09 10.36
N GLY A 161 26.16 7.01 9.69
CA GLY A 161 26.95 7.08 8.46
C GLY A 161 26.15 7.41 7.19
N THR A 162 24.81 7.50 7.28
CA THR A 162 23.93 7.76 6.14
C THR A 162 23.06 8.97 6.46
N LEU A 163 23.31 10.11 5.80
CA LEU A 163 22.49 11.29 5.98
C LEU A 163 21.24 11.24 5.10
N ILE A 164 20.10 11.68 5.64
CA ILE A 164 18.85 11.78 4.90
C ILE A 164 18.97 12.96 3.92
N PRO A 165 18.87 12.73 2.59
CA PRO A 165 18.88 13.82 1.61
C PRO A 165 17.52 14.52 1.62
N VAL A 166 17.45 15.76 2.09
CA VAL A 166 16.21 16.58 2.16
C VAL A 166 16.34 17.80 1.28
N LYS A 167 15.25 18.21 0.63
CA LYS A 167 15.16 19.47 -0.12
C LYS A 167 14.23 20.46 0.58
#